data_c00fe92b54bda4df9ce8446d82cf673e
#
_entry.id   c00fe92b54bda4df9ce8446d82cf673e
#
_cell.length_a   1.000
_cell.length_b   1.000
_cell.length_c   1.000
_cell.angle_alpha   90.00
_cell.angle_beta   90.00
_cell.angle_gamma   90.00
#
_symmetry.space_group_name_H-M   'P 1'
#
loop_
_entity.id
_entity.type
_entity.pdbx_description
1 polymer ?
#
loop_
_entity_poly.entity_id
_entity_poly.type
_entity_poly.pdbx_seq_one_letter_code
_entity_poly.pdbx_strand_id
1 'polypeptide(L)'
;WEYERIPGFGKIELNDIVVFNYPSGDTCLTAPQYQAADFYGMVYQIGSELCNPVNLDSMSFAEQQRVYDFYYKVGRKYINDHPEQFGKVISHPVDRRENYVKRCVGLPGQTLEIKDGIVYLDGKANKQPDNVQTNYVVELLQPISAELRKEIRLSQEDLPEQMNRPGTHIFPLTPMAAELLASNKAVAQSVEKYDYPYYEWLYPMNLHTGWTVDNYGPIWIPAKGETVQLTLETLPFYERLIKVYENNDLRVKNGAIYINGEKAESYTFKMDYYWMMGDNRQNSADSRFWGPVPEDHIVGRPVFIWLSLDKDKNFGQFGKIRWDRMFRSVKNYN
;
A
#
# COMPACT_ATOMS: atom_id res chain seq x y z
N TRP A 1 30.27 -2.11 -7.27
CA TRP A 1 29.64 -1.91 -8.58
C TRP A 1 28.65 -0.76 -8.42
N GLU A 2 28.70 0.22 -9.30
CA GLU A 2 27.67 1.26 -9.37
C GLU A 2 26.40 0.63 -9.94
N TYR A 3 25.23 1.04 -9.38
CA TYR A 3 23.93 0.61 -9.87
C TYR A 3 23.64 1.31 -11.21
N GLU A 4 23.43 0.54 -12.25
CA GLU A 4 23.13 1.05 -13.59
C GLU A 4 21.76 0.49 -14.05
N ARG A 5 20.83 1.38 -14.40
CA ARG A 5 19.52 0.97 -14.95
C ARG A 5 19.65 0.73 -16.45
N ILE A 6 19.24 -0.45 -16.85
CA ILE A 6 19.06 -0.76 -18.27
C ILE A 6 17.81 -0.02 -18.79
N PRO A 7 17.87 0.59 -19.98
CA PRO A 7 16.66 1.19 -20.59
C PRO A 7 15.52 0.18 -20.69
N GLY A 8 14.32 0.60 -20.27
CA GLY A 8 13.14 -0.27 -20.26
C GLY A 8 12.62 -0.56 -21.67
N PHE A 9 12.03 -1.74 -21.86
CA PHE A 9 11.42 -2.15 -23.15
C PHE A 9 9.99 -1.64 -23.37
N GLY A 10 9.50 -0.75 -22.51
CA GLY A 10 8.16 -0.18 -22.63
C GLY A 10 7.76 0.61 -21.38
N LYS A 11 6.59 1.26 -21.47
CA LYS A 11 6.01 2.00 -20.35
C LYS A 11 5.13 1.08 -19.50
N ILE A 12 4.97 1.45 -18.23
CA ILE A 12 3.96 0.83 -17.35
C ILE A 12 2.58 1.28 -17.81
N GLU A 13 1.68 0.34 -17.95
CA GLU A 13 0.29 0.55 -18.34
C GLU A 13 -0.64 0.34 -17.13
N LEU A 14 -1.83 0.89 -17.23
CA LEU A 14 -2.86 0.71 -16.23
C LEU A 14 -3.20 -0.78 -16.05
N ASN A 15 -3.32 -1.22 -14.83
CA ASN A 15 -3.54 -2.61 -14.41
C ASN A 15 -2.36 -3.58 -14.63
N ASP A 16 -1.20 -3.11 -15.10
CA ASP A 16 0.00 -3.95 -15.11
C ASP A 16 0.37 -4.43 -13.71
N ILE A 17 0.83 -5.67 -13.62
CA ILE A 17 1.53 -6.17 -12.43
C ILE A 17 2.97 -5.66 -12.50
N VAL A 18 3.42 -4.96 -11.46
CA VAL A 18 4.72 -4.28 -11.44
C VAL A 18 5.57 -4.77 -10.26
N VAL A 19 6.83 -5.06 -10.55
CA VAL A 19 7.87 -5.28 -9.54
C VAL A 19 8.61 -3.98 -9.33
N PHE A 20 8.75 -3.55 -8.08
CA PHE A 20 9.45 -2.31 -7.73
C PHE A 20 10.13 -2.42 -6.37
N ASN A 21 11.15 -1.61 -6.16
CA ASN A 21 11.83 -1.46 -4.87
C ASN A 21 10.93 -0.69 -3.90
N TYR A 22 10.81 -1.17 -2.67
CA TYR A 22 9.95 -0.59 -1.65
C TYR A 22 10.29 0.89 -1.38
N PRO A 23 9.37 1.85 -1.62
CA PRO A 23 9.68 3.28 -1.52
C PRO A 23 10.10 3.73 -0.12
N SER A 24 9.43 3.24 0.93
CA SER A 24 9.76 3.56 2.33
C SER A 24 10.93 2.73 2.88
N GLY A 25 11.50 1.82 2.10
CA GLY A 25 12.67 1.00 2.46
C GLY A 25 14.00 1.75 2.44
N ASP A 26 13.99 3.07 2.26
CA ASP A 26 15.17 3.93 2.36
C ASP A 26 15.72 4.00 3.79
N THR A 27 14.88 3.82 4.79
CA THR A 27 15.23 3.78 6.20
C THR A 27 14.66 2.51 6.83
N CYS A 28 15.51 1.71 7.44
CA CYS A 28 15.16 0.42 8.03
C CYS A 28 15.76 0.26 9.43
N LEU A 29 15.18 -0.65 10.19
CA LEU A 29 15.67 -1.08 11.49
C LEU A 29 16.40 -2.42 11.35
N THR A 30 17.51 -2.61 12.08
CA THR A 30 18.28 -3.85 11.97
C THR A 30 17.74 -4.98 12.84
N ALA A 31 16.83 -4.71 13.78
CA ALA A 31 16.18 -5.75 14.56
C ALA A 31 15.28 -6.62 13.67
N PRO A 32 15.42 -7.96 13.67
CA PRO A 32 14.75 -8.86 12.71
C PRO A 32 13.24 -8.68 12.63
N GLN A 33 12.57 -8.42 13.74
CA GLN A 33 11.12 -8.25 13.82
C GLN A 33 10.61 -6.96 13.15
N TYR A 34 11.49 -6.01 12.84
CA TYR A 34 11.13 -4.71 12.26
C TYR A 34 11.74 -4.47 10.88
N GLN A 35 12.49 -5.41 10.31
CA GLN A 35 13.18 -5.22 9.02
C GLN A 35 12.22 -4.92 7.87
N ALA A 36 11.03 -5.54 7.88
CA ALA A 36 10.00 -5.32 6.86
C ALA A 36 8.96 -4.25 7.26
N ALA A 37 9.13 -3.58 8.42
CA ALA A 37 8.20 -2.56 8.87
C ALA A 37 8.41 -1.24 8.14
N ASP A 38 7.32 -0.50 7.91
CA ASP A 38 7.43 0.89 7.50
C ASP A 38 7.95 1.76 8.65
N PHE A 39 9.21 2.18 8.52
CA PHE A 39 9.89 3.00 9.54
C PHE A 39 9.11 4.27 9.84
N TYR A 40 8.60 4.95 8.84
CA TYR A 40 7.92 6.24 9.03
C TYR A 40 6.58 6.09 9.73
N GLY A 41 5.77 5.12 9.31
CA GLY A 41 4.52 4.78 9.99
C GLY A 41 4.75 4.40 11.46
N MET A 42 5.76 3.57 11.72
CA MET A 42 6.13 3.17 13.08
C MET A 42 6.58 4.37 13.93
N VAL A 43 7.37 5.29 13.37
CA VAL A 43 7.80 6.51 14.09
C VAL A 43 6.60 7.35 14.52
N TYR A 44 5.64 7.58 13.63
CA TYR A 44 4.44 8.34 13.94
C TYR A 44 3.56 7.63 14.98
N GLN A 45 3.36 6.32 14.81
CA GLN A 45 2.57 5.52 15.75
C GLN A 45 3.16 5.56 17.16
N ILE A 46 4.44 5.26 17.31
CA ILE A 46 5.13 5.31 18.62
C ILE A 46 5.06 6.73 19.22
N GLY A 47 5.29 7.75 18.39
CA GLY A 47 5.21 9.12 18.86
C GLY A 47 3.83 9.51 19.34
N SER A 48 2.79 9.12 18.63
CA SER A 48 1.39 9.34 19.00
C SER A 48 1.04 8.63 20.32
N GLU A 49 1.39 7.35 20.43
CA GLU A 49 1.12 6.54 21.64
C GLU A 49 1.81 7.13 22.89
N LEU A 50 3.07 7.56 22.77
CA LEU A 50 3.82 8.15 23.87
C LEU A 50 3.32 9.54 24.30
N CYS A 51 2.70 10.28 23.39
CA CYS A 51 2.20 11.64 23.63
C CYS A 51 0.74 11.68 24.07
N ASN A 52 0.05 10.55 24.17
CA ASN A 52 -1.40 10.43 24.31
C ASN A 52 -2.11 11.10 23.11
N PRO A 53 -2.63 10.34 22.15
CA PRO A 53 -3.24 10.84 20.93
C PRO A 53 -4.25 11.95 21.21
N VAL A 54 -4.19 13.03 20.43
CA VAL A 54 -5.11 14.16 20.56
C VAL A 54 -6.14 14.13 19.43
N ASN A 55 -7.34 14.65 19.69
CA ASN A 55 -8.34 14.79 18.64
C ASN A 55 -7.92 15.91 17.69
N LEU A 56 -7.69 15.57 16.42
CA LEU A 56 -7.26 16.49 15.37
C LEU A 56 -8.43 17.18 14.64
N ASP A 57 -9.66 16.67 14.77
CA ASP A 57 -10.83 17.12 13.99
C ASP A 57 -11.13 18.63 14.18
N SER A 58 -10.89 19.16 15.37
CA SER A 58 -11.14 20.56 15.71
C SER A 58 -9.94 21.50 15.52
N MET A 59 -8.80 20.94 15.11
CA MET A 59 -7.56 21.70 14.98
C MET A 59 -7.42 22.33 13.59
N SER A 60 -6.85 23.55 13.54
CA SER A 60 -6.42 24.13 12.29
C SER A 60 -5.28 23.32 11.66
N PHE A 61 -5.14 23.39 10.34
CA PHE A 61 -4.08 22.73 9.61
C PHE A 61 -2.68 22.97 10.21
N ALA A 62 -2.37 24.21 10.59
CA ALA A 62 -1.08 24.54 11.18
C ALA A 62 -0.87 23.90 12.57
N GLU A 63 -1.93 23.66 13.33
CA GLU A 63 -1.87 22.95 14.60
C GLU A 63 -1.66 21.45 14.36
N GLN A 64 -2.38 20.86 13.42
CA GLN A 64 -2.18 19.46 13.03
C GLN A 64 -0.73 19.21 12.62
N GLN A 65 -0.14 20.06 11.77
CA GLN A 65 1.26 19.92 11.35
C GLN A 65 2.23 19.94 12.54
N ARG A 66 2.00 20.80 13.54
CA ARG A 66 2.84 20.83 14.75
C ARG A 66 2.71 19.54 15.57
N VAL A 67 1.51 18.97 15.63
CA VAL A 67 1.27 17.68 16.32
C VAL A 67 2.01 16.56 15.61
N TYR A 68 1.89 16.45 14.29
CA TYR A 68 2.61 15.43 13.51
C TYR A 68 4.14 15.58 13.61
N ASP A 69 4.66 16.81 13.50
CA ASP A 69 6.08 17.08 13.70
C ASP A 69 6.56 16.67 15.10
N PHE A 70 5.72 16.88 16.10
CA PHE A 70 6.02 16.48 17.47
C PHE A 70 6.03 14.96 17.62
N TYR A 71 5.01 14.28 17.12
CA TYR A 71 4.95 12.80 17.12
C TYR A 71 6.17 12.21 16.42
N TYR A 72 6.52 12.72 15.23
CA TYR A 72 7.69 12.26 14.50
C TYR A 72 8.99 12.41 15.30
N LYS A 73 9.20 13.55 15.94
CA LYS A 73 10.39 13.82 16.77
C LYS A 73 10.45 12.88 17.98
N VAL A 74 9.34 12.71 18.70
CA VAL A 74 9.26 11.85 19.88
C VAL A 74 9.47 10.40 19.53
N GLY A 75 8.76 9.88 18.50
CA GLY A 75 8.89 8.50 18.07
C GLY A 75 10.29 8.17 17.55
N ARG A 76 10.87 9.06 16.73
CA ARG A 76 12.24 8.90 16.23
C ARG A 76 13.27 8.90 17.36
N LYS A 77 13.11 9.80 18.35
CA LYS A 77 13.96 9.82 19.54
C LYS A 77 13.84 8.52 20.31
N TYR A 78 12.62 8.05 20.55
CA TYR A 78 12.38 6.80 21.28
C TYR A 78 13.06 5.60 20.61
N ILE A 79 12.90 5.45 19.30
CA ILE A 79 13.55 4.36 18.52
C ILE A 79 15.07 4.43 18.67
N ASN A 80 15.67 5.63 18.57
CA ASN A 80 17.12 5.80 18.68
C ASN A 80 17.64 5.54 20.10
N ASP A 81 16.84 5.82 21.12
CA ASP A 81 17.20 5.63 22.53
C ASP A 81 17.05 4.15 22.98
N HIS A 82 16.39 3.29 22.17
CA HIS A 82 16.15 1.87 22.51
C HIS A 82 16.75 0.91 21.44
N PRO A 83 18.07 0.97 21.21
CA PRO A 83 18.71 0.11 20.20
C PRO A 83 18.64 -1.39 20.54
N GLU A 84 18.44 -1.74 21.82
CA GLU A 84 18.25 -3.12 22.28
C GLU A 84 16.94 -3.72 21.75
N GLN A 85 15.92 -2.90 21.53
CA GLN A 85 14.61 -3.30 20.98
C GLN A 85 14.55 -3.17 19.45
N PHE A 86 15.02 -2.04 18.90
CA PHE A 86 14.85 -1.68 17.50
C PHE A 86 16.09 -1.96 16.64
N GLY A 87 17.22 -2.23 17.27
CA GLY A 87 18.50 -2.27 16.55
C GLY A 87 18.98 -0.89 16.15
N LYS A 88 19.73 -0.82 15.05
CA LYS A 88 20.22 0.45 14.48
C LYS A 88 19.32 0.91 13.35
N VAL A 89 19.16 2.22 13.24
CA VAL A 89 18.54 2.85 12.06
C VAL A 89 19.59 2.90 10.96
N ILE A 90 19.29 2.27 9.83
CA ILE A 90 20.18 2.21 8.67
C ILE A 90 19.48 2.74 7.42
N SER A 91 20.24 3.16 6.42
CA SER A 91 19.73 3.61 5.13
C SER A 91 20.13 2.63 4.02
N HIS A 92 19.17 2.37 3.11
CA HIS A 92 19.42 1.54 1.92
C HIS A 92 19.25 2.36 0.63
N PRO A 93 20.21 2.27 -0.30
CA PRO A 93 20.02 2.77 -1.65
C PRO A 93 18.90 1.99 -2.34
N VAL A 94 18.33 2.54 -3.43
CA VAL A 94 17.14 2.01 -4.09
C VAL A 94 17.30 0.53 -4.47
N ASP A 95 18.44 0.16 -5.03
CA ASP A 95 18.75 -1.20 -5.51
C ASP A 95 18.90 -2.26 -4.41
N ARG A 96 18.98 -1.85 -3.14
CA ARG A 96 19.09 -2.76 -1.99
C ARG A 96 17.84 -2.84 -1.13
N ARG A 97 16.76 -2.16 -1.54
CA ARG A 97 15.47 -2.24 -0.87
C ARG A 97 14.73 -3.50 -1.27
N GLU A 98 13.80 -3.93 -0.44
CA GLU A 98 12.96 -5.09 -0.76
C GLU A 98 12.15 -4.87 -2.05
N ASN A 99 11.98 -5.94 -2.81
CA ASN A 99 11.16 -5.93 -4.01
C ASN A 99 9.70 -6.25 -3.66
N TYR A 100 8.81 -5.34 -4.02
CA TYR A 100 7.37 -5.54 -3.90
C TYR A 100 6.76 -5.80 -5.26
N VAL A 101 5.66 -6.53 -5.26
CA VAL A 101 4.83 -6.80 -6.44
C VAL A 101 3.43 -6.28 -6.16
N LYS A 102 2.98 -5.33 -6.95
CA LYS A 102 1.64 -4.75 -6.85
C LYS A 102 1.08 -4.48 -8.24
N ARG A 103 -0.19 -4.14 -8.31
CA ARG A 103 -0.84 -3.69 -9.53
C ARG A 103 -0.76 -2.18 -9.66
N CYS A 104 -0.41 -1.69 -10.84
CA CYS A 104 -0.46 -0.26 -11.17
C CYS A 104 -1.92 0.13 -11.40
N VAL A 105 -2.51 0.84 -10.46
CA VAL A 105 -3.92 1.28 -10.53
C VAL A 105 -4.08 2.78 -10.78
N GLY A 106 -2.96 3.51 -10.95
CA GLY A 106 -2.96 4.92 -11.32
C GLY A 106 -1.65 5.28 -12.02
N LEU A 107 -1.76 6.02 -13.12
CA LEU A 107 -0.67 6.46 -13.97
C LEU A 107 -0.27 7.92 -13.68
N PRO A 108 0.93 8.34 -14.09
CA PRO A 108 1.36 9.74 -13.98
C PRO A 108 0.34 10.71 -14.60
N GLY A 109 0.08 11.82 -13.90
CA GLY A 109 -0.84 12.88 -14.33
C GLY A 109 -2.32 12.63 -14.02
N GLN A 110 -2.69 11.43 -13.55
CA GLN A 110 -4.07 11.12 -13.21
C GLN A 110 -4.43 11.53 -11.78
N THR A 111 -5.69 11.87 -11.55
CA THR A 111 -6.27 12.04 -10.22
C THR A 111 -6.96 10.76 -9.80
N LEU A 112 -6.49 10.15 -8.72
CA LEU A 112 -7.02 8.92 -8.16
C LEU A 112 -7.94 9.20 -6.97
N GLU A 113 -9.06 8.51 -6.93
CA GLU A 113 -10.00 8.49 -5.82
C GLU A 113 -10.49 7.06 -5.60
N ILE A 114 -10.70 6.64 -4.36
CA ILE A 114 -11.31 5.35 -4.03
C ILE A 114 -12.64 5.63 -3.34
N LYS A 115 -13.72 5.03 -3.85
CA LYS A 115 -15.07 5.08 -3.30
C LYS A 115 -15.57 3.67 -3.10
N ASP A 116 -15.89 3.31 -1.87
CA ASP A 116 -16.35 1.96 -1.50
C ASP A 116 -15.44 0.83 -2.03
N GLY A 117 -14.10 1.09 -2.03
CA GLY A 117 -13.08 0.17 -2.52
C GLY A 117 -12.91 0.14 -4.03
N ILE A 118 -13.70 0.90 -4.79
CA ILE A 118 -13.57 1.03 -6.24
C ILE A 118 -12.64 2.21 -6.58
N VAL A 119 -11.64 1.95 -7.40
CA VAL A 119 -10.71 2.98 -7.87
C VAL A 119 -11.34 3.79 -9.00
N TYR A 120 -11.32 5.11 -8.86
CA TYR A 120 -11.70 6.06 -9.89
C TYR A 120 -10.46 6.81 -10.35
N LEU A 121 -10.32 7.02 -11.65
CA LEU A 121 -9.26 7.80 -12.29
C LEU A 121 -9.92 8.92 -13.08
N ASP A 122 -9.55 10.17 -12.79
CA ASP A 122 -10.14 11.36 -13.40
C ASP A 122 -11.67 11.34 -13.39
N GLY A 123 -12.24 10.87 -12.26
CA GLY A 123 -13.69 10.75 -12.03
C GLY A 123 -14.37 9.55 -12.72
N LYS A 124 -13.62 8.68 -13.39
CA LYS A 124 -14.15 7.48 -14.06
C LYS A 124 -13.74 6.22 -13.32
N ALA A 125 -14.68 5.32 -13.06
CA ALA A 125 -14.39 4.03 -12.44
C ALA A 125 -13.40 3.22 -13.31
N ASN A 126 -12.31 2.78 -12.70
CA ASN A 126 -11.37 1.86 -13.31
C ASN A 126 -11.92 0.43 -13.21
N LYS A 127 -11.95 -0.30 -14.33
CA LYS A 127 -12.33 -1.71 -14.31
C LYS A 127 -11.32 -2.48 -13.46
N GLN A 128 -11.81 -3.06 -12.37
CA GLN A 128 -10.96 -3.88 -11.50
C GLN A 128 -10.83 -5.30 -12.08
N PRO A 129 -9.67 -5.95 -11.92
CA PRO A 129 -9.50 -7.36 -12.22
C PRO A 129 -10.44 -8.24 -11.38
N ASP A 130 -10.92 -9.34 -11.95
CA ASP A 130 -11.86 -10.27 -11.30
C ASP A 130 -11.29 -10.95 -10.03
N ASN A 131 -9.96 -10.93 -9.87
CA ASN A 131 -9.26 -11.54 -8.73
C ASN A 131 -9.04 -10.58 -7.56
N VAL A 132 -9.51 -9.34 -7.63
CA VAL A 132 -9.42 -8.41 -6.49
C VAL A 132 -10.26 -8.92 -5.34
N GLN A 133 -9.64 -9.01 -4.17
CA GLN A 133 -10.26 -9.47 -2.93
C GLN A 133 -10.45 -8.30 -1.97
N THR A 134 -11.60 -8.30 -1.30
CA THR A 134 -11.88 -7.43 -0.16
C THR A 134 -12.35 -8.29 1.01
N ASN A 135 -12.28 -7.77 2.22
CA ASN A 135 -12.74 -8.52 3.37
C ASN A 135 -14.28 -8.47 3.49
N TYR A 136 -14.84 -9.62 3.84
CA TYR A 136 -16.24 -9.80 4.15
C TYR A 136 -16.40 -10.39 5.54
N VAL A 137 -17.39 -9.92 6.28
CA VAL A 137 -17.89 -10.57 7.49
C VAL A 137 -18.81 -11.68 7.06
N VAL A 138 -18.49 -12.90 7.46
CA VAL A 138 -19.25 -14.10 7.12
C VAL A 138 -19.70 -14.77 8.41
N GLU A 139 -21.00 -14.99 8.55
CA GLU A 139 -21.56 -15.80 9.62
C GLU A 139 -21.76 -17.24 9.14
N LEU A 140 -20.84 -18.11 9.53
CA LEU A 140 -20.86 -19.52 9.16
C LEU A 140 -21.83 -20.32 10.05
N LEU A 141 -22.69 -21.11 9.43
CA LEU A 141 -23.55 -22.11 10.09
C LEU A 141 -22.85 -23.46 10.22
N GLN A 142 -21.97 -23.77 9.29
CA GLN A 142 -21.17 -24.99 9.27
C GLN A 142 -19.83 -24.75 8.56
N PRO A 143 -18.83 -25.65 8.76
CA PRO A 143 -17.55 -25.54 8.08
C PRO A 143 -17.67 -25.53 6.56
N ILE A 144 -16.80 -24.74 5.91
CA ILE A 144 -16.67 -24.68 4.45
C ILE A 144 -15.97 -25.97 4.01
N SER A 145 -16.60 -26.73 3.12
CA SER A 145 -16.00 -27.99 2.58
C SER A 145 -14.75 -27.70 1.74
N ALA A 146 -13.91 -28.74 1.55
CA ALA A 146 -12.70 -28.61 0.72
C ALA A 146 -13.03 -28.26 -0.73
N GLU A 147 -14.15 -28.77 -1.27
CA GLU A 147 -14.65 -28.48 -2.61
C GLU A 147 -15.05 -27.00 -2.74
N LEU A 148 -15.90 -26.51 -1.80
CA LEU A 148 -16.34 -25.13 -1.80
C LEU A 148 -15.17 -24.17 -1.57
N ARG A 149 -14.23 -24.49 -0.67
CA ARG A 149 -13.01 -23.69 -0.45
C ARG A 149 -12.20 -23.54 -1.76
N LYS A 150 -12.05 -24.62 -2.52
CA LYS A 150 -11.35 -24.59 -3.80
C LYS A 150 -12.10 -23.73 -4.83
N GLU A 151 -13.43 -23.81 -4.86
CA GLU A 151 -14.28 -23.05 -5.77
C GLU A 151 -14.20 -21.55 -5.50
N ILE A 152 -14.31 -21.13 -4.23
CA ILE A 152 -14.17 -19.73 -3.79
C ILE A 152 -12.72 -19.27 -3.65
N ARG A 153 -11.74 -20.14 -3.96
CA ARG A 153 -10.30 -19.87 -3.95
C ARG A 153 -9.74 -19.39 -2.61
N LEU A 154 -10.32 -19.81 -1.49
CA LEU A 154 -9.76 -19.59 -0.17
C LEU A 154 -8.65 -20.59 0.11
N SER A 155 -7.47 -20.08 0.49
CA SER A 155 -6.34 -20.91 0.92
C SER A 155 -6.44 -21.27 2.41
N GLN A 156 -5.55 -22.15 2.89
CA GLN A 156 -5.45 -22.44 4.32
C GLN A 156 -5.01 -21.25 5.16
N GLU A 157 -4.24 -20.33 4.59
CA GLU A 157 -3.86 -19.09 5.27
C GLU A 157 -5.06 -18.16 5.44
N ASP A 158 -5.93 -18.06 4.41
CA ASP A 158 -7.12 -17.23 4.43
C ASP A 158 -8.24 -17.84 5.28
N LEU A 159 -8.28 -19.16 5.41
CA LEU A 159 -9.24 -19.92 6.21
C LEU A 159 -8.50 -20.96 7.06
N PRO A 160 -7.85 -20.57 8.16
CA PRO A 160 -7.24 -21.48 9.11
C PRO A 160 -8.28 -22.42 9.72
N GLU A 161 -7.85 -23.61 10.15
CA GLU A 161 -8.77 -24.63 10.66
C GLU A 161 -9.61 -24.16 11.86
N GLN A 162 -9.02 -23.34 12.74
CA GLN A 162 -9.72 -22.73 13.88
C GLN A 162 -10.82 -21.75 13.49
N MET A 163 -10.78 -21.17 12.30
CA MET A 163 -11.81 -20.26 11.76
C MET A 163 -12.81 -21.01 10.87
N ASN A 164 -12.54 -22.25 10.45
CA ASN A 164 -13.47 -23.07 9.68
C ASN A 164 -14.46 -23.80 10.59
N ARG A 165 -15.25 -23.02 11.34
CA ARG A 165 -16.27 -23.51 12.30
C ARG A 165 -17.44 -22.53 12.33
N PRO A 166 -18.64 -22.94 12.82
CA PRO A 166 -19.75 -22.03 13.03
C PRO A 166 -19.36 -20.78 13.83
N GLY A 167 -19.86 -19.62 13.38
CA GLY A 167 -19.59 -18.32 13.98
C GLY A 167 -19.23 -17.25 12.96
N THR A 168 -18.96 -16.04 13.45
CA THR A 168 -18.63 -14.87 12.65
C THR A 168 -17.14 -14.79 12.40
N HIS A 169 -16.74 -14.68 11.13
CA HIS A 169 -15.36 -14.60 10.69
C HIS A 169 -15.19 -13.55 9.59
N ILE A 170 -13.94 -13.11 9.38
CA ILE A 170 -13.60 -12.18 8.29
C ILE A 170 -12.73 -12.93 7.28
N PHE A 171 -13.16 -12.95 6.01
CA PHE A 171 -12.44 -13.61 4.93
C PHE A 171 -12.18 -12.66 3.75
N PRO A 172 -10.99 -12.73 3.13
CA PRO A 172 -10.71 -12.03 1.90
C PRO A 172 -11.36 -12.77 0.72
N LEU A 173 -12.45 -12.23 0.20
CA LEU A 173 -13.22 -12.84 -0.90
C LEU A 173 -13.19 -11.93 -2.14
N THR A 174 -13.19 -12.56 -3.32
CA THR A 174 -13.59 -11.87 -4.55
C THR A 174 -15.11 -11.64 -4.54
N PRO A 175 -15.64 -10.67 -5.31
CA PRO A 175 -17.09 -10.47 -5.40
C PRO A 175 -17.84 -11.75 -5.77
N MET A 176 -17.32 -12.53 -6.74
CA MET A 176 -17.88 -13.81 -7.16
C MET A 176 -17.89 -14.85 -6.02
N ALA A 177 -16.80 -14.94 -5.25
CA ALA A 177 -16.70 -15.86 -4.12
C ALA A 177 -17.67 -15.48 -2.99
N ALA A 178 -17.82 -14.18 -2.73
CA ALA A 178 -18.80 -13.68 -1.75
C ALA A 178 -20.24 -13.99 -2.15
N GLU A 179 -20.58 -13.79 -3.43
CA GLU A 179 -21.91 -14.10 -3.98
C GLU A 179 -22.21 -15.61 -3.92
N LEU A 180 -21.22 -16.45 -4.31
CA LEU A 180 -21.36 -17.91 -4.23
C LEU A 180 -21.58 -18.38 -2.79
N LEU A 181 -20.81 -17.85 -1.83
CA LEU A 181 -20.96 -18.19 -0.43
C LEU A 181 -22.29 -17.66 0.14
N ALA A 182 -22.70 -16.46 -0.22
CA ALA A 182 -24.00 -15.86 0.18
C ALA A 182 -25.21 -16.64 -0.34
N SER A 183 -25.08 -17.27 -1.51
CA SER A 183 -26.13 -18.13 -2.10
C SER A 183 -26.26 -19.47 -1.39
N ASN A 184 -25.19 -19.95 -0.72
CA ASN A 184 -25.17 -21.24 -0.01
C ASN A 184 -25.68 -21.09 1.43
N LYS A 185 -27.00 -20.96 1.59
CA LYS A 185 -27.66 -20.76 2.90
C LYS A 185 -27.47 -21.90 3.91
N ALA A 186 -27.02 -23.07 3.46
CA ALA A 186 -26.67 -24.16 4.37
C ALA A 186 -25.33 -23.90 5.05
N VAL A 187 -24.41 -23.14 4.42
CA VAL A 187 -23.06 -22.89 4.91
C VAL A 187 -22.94 -21.53 5.57
N ALA A 188 -23.51 -20.48 4.98
CA ALA A 188 -23.41 -19.11 5.49
C ALA A 188 -24.80 -18.49 5.69
N GLN A 189 -25.05 -17.95 6.88
CA GLN A 189 -26.24 -17.18 7.22
C GLN A 189 -26.21 -15.82 6.55
N SER A 190 -25.07 -15.11 6.68
CA SER A 190 -24.85 -13.81 6.05
C SER A 190 -23.42 -13.70 5.49
N VAL A 191 -23.27 -12.87 4.46
CA VAL A 191 -21.98 -12.46 3.87
C VAL A 191 -22.11 -10.99 3.56
N GLU A 192 -21.40 -10.16 4.30
CA GLU A 192 -21.49 -8.70 4.22
C GLU A 192 -20.08 -8.12 4.05
N LYS A 193 -19.95 -7.09 3.23
CA LYS A 193 -18.65 -6.40 3.09
C LYS A 193 -18.23 -5.82 4.44
N TYR A 194 -16.97 -6.04 4.81
CA TYR A 194 -16.43 -5.47 6.04
C TYR A 194 -16.18 -3.97 5.83
N ASP A 195 -16.80 -3.14 6.68
CA ASP A 195 -16.57 -1.70 6.68
C ASP A 195 -15.38 -1.36 7.57
N TYR A 196 -14.31 -0.86 6.96
CA TYR A 196 -13.10 -0.52 7.67
C TYR A 196 -13.24 0.82 8.38
N PRO A 197 -12.90 0.88 9.68
CA PRO A 197 -12.85 2.14 10.39
C PRO A 197 -11.77 3.06 9.82
N TYR A 198 -11.81 4.32 10.22
CA TYR A 198 -10.75 5.28 9.96
C TYR A 198 -9.38 4.72 10.39
N TYR A 199 -8.36 4.99 9.56
CA TYR A 199 -6.98 4.58 9.82
C TYR A 199 -6.05 5.79 9.77
N GLU A 200 -5.41 6.12 10.89
CA GLU A 200 -4.65 7.37 11.06
C GLU A 200 -3.37 7.48 10.22
N TRP A 201 -2.82 6.34 9.77
CA TRP A 201 -1.51 6.29 9.12
C TRP A 201 -1.58 6.06 7.61
N LEU A 202 -2.66 6.49 6.99
CA LEU A 202 -2.74 6.55 5.52
C LEU A 202 -1.91 7.73 5.00
N TYR A 203 -1.37 7.55 3.79
CA TYR A 203 -0.65 8.62 3.12
C TYR A 203 -1.60 9.79 2.74
N PRO A 204 -1.21 11.03 2.95
CA PRO A 204 0.01 11.49 3.59
C PRO A 204 -0.08 11.40 5.12
N MET A 205 0.89 10.73 5.75
CA MET A 205 0.86 10.41 7.19
C MET A 205 0.88 11.65 8.11
N ASN A 206 1.27 12.81 7.59
CA ASN A 206 1.35 14.07 8.31
C ASN A 206 0.17 15.01 8.02
N LEU A 207 -0.97 14.43 7.65
CA LEU A 207 -2.22 15.17 7.41
C LEU A 207 -3.42 14.36 7.87
N HIS A 208 -4.28 14.97 8.67
CA HIS A 208 -5.55 14.35 9.07
C HIS A 208 -6.58 14.49 7.94
N THR A 209 -6.69 13.46 7.13
CA THR A 209 -7.56 13.46 5.93
C THR A 209 -8.97 12.96 6.19
N GLY A 210 -9.20 12.20 7.26
CA GLY A 210 -10.43 11.45 7.49
C GLY A 210 -10.66 10.29 6.51
N TRP A 211 -9.66 9.94 5.69
CA TRP A 211 -9.77 8.87 4.71
C TRP A 211 -9.73 7.49 5.36
N THR A 212 -10.31 6.52 4.66
CA THR A 212 -10.22 5.10 5.00
C THR A 212 -9.52 4.35 3.85
N VAL A 213 -9.19 3.08 4.06
CA VAL A 213 -8.62 2.25 2.99
C VAL A 213 -9.56 2.05 1.80
N ASP A 214 -10.88 2.18 2.03
CA ASP A 214 -11.92 1.98 1.03
C ASP A 214 -12.54 3.30 0.54
N ASN A 215 -12.33 4.42 1.24
CA ASN A 215 -12.76 5.77 0.86
C ASN A 215 -11.57 6.72 1.00
N TYR A 216 -10.87 6.98 -0.10
CA TYR A 216 -9.55 7.59 -0.12
C TYR A 216 -9.41 8.60 -1.26
N GLY A 217 -8.76 9.71 -1.02
CA GLY A 217 -8.52 10.74 -2.02
C GLY A 217 -9.59 11.83 -2.06
N PRO A 218 -9.64 12.66 -3.13
CA PRO A 218 -8.81 12.55 -4.33
C PRO A 218 -7.33 12.91 -4.12
N ILE A 219 -6.43 12.25 -4.87
CA ILE A 219 -5.00 12.55 -4.91
C ILE A 219 -4.50 12.59 -6.35
N TRP A 220 -3.75 13.64 -6.71
CA TRP A 220 -3.11 13.73 -8.01
C TRP A 220 -1.75 13.00 -7.99
N ILE A 221 -1.51 12.16 -8.99
CA ILE A 221 -0.28 11.39 -9.16
C ILE A 221 0.67 12.21 -10.03
N PRO A 222 1.85 12.63 -9.51
CA PRO A 222 2.76 13.48 -10.25
C PRO A 222 3.28 12.85 -11.54
N ALA A 223 3.45 13.69 -12.57
CA ALA A 223 4.03 13.33 -13.85
C ALA A 223 5.27 14.18 -14.13
N LYS A 224 6.23 13.60 -14.82
CA LYS A 224 7.45 14.27 -15.24
C LYS A 224 7.15 15.49 -16.10
N GLY A 225 7.73 16.64 -15.71
CA GLY A 225 7.56 17.91 -16.38
C GLY A 225 6.30 18.69 -15.98
N GLU A 226 5.40 18.08 -15.21
CA GLU A 226 4.20 18.75 -14.70
C GLU A 226 4.52 19.53 -13.41
N THR A 227 3.80 20.62 -13.22
CA THR A 227 4.03 21.57 -12.12
C THR A 227 2.82 21.62 -11.20
N VAL A 228 3.07 21.52 -9.88
CA VAL A 228 2.04 21.75 -8.85
C VAL A 228 2.25 23.07 -8.13
N GLN A 229 1.17 23.69 -7.69
CA GLN A 229 1.22 24.79 -6.74
C GLN A 229 1.50 24.23 -5.33
N LEU A 230 2.48 24.81 -4.64
CA LEU A 230 2.86 24.46 -3.28
C LEU A 230 2.28 25.45 -2.29
N THR A 231 1.41 24.96 -1.45
CA THR A 231 0.94 25.64 -0.25
C THR A 231 1.26 24.75 0.97
N LEU A 232 1.13 25.27 2.17
CA LEU A 232 1.29 24.42 3.36
C LEU A 232 0.27 23.27 3.39
N GLU A 233 -0.92 23.46 2.80
CA GLU A 233 -1.99 22.47 2.75
C GLU A 233 -1.70 21.36 1.72
N THR A 234 -1.08 21.71 0.58
CA THR A 234 -0.74 20.74 -0.47
C THR A 234 0.62 20.06 -0.22
N LEU A 235 1.49 20.68 0.56
CA LEU A 235 2.84 20.17 0.82
C LEU A 235 2.89 18.73 1.34
N PRO A 236 2.04 18.30 2.28
CA PRO A 236 2.05 16.92 2.78
C PRO A 236 1.96 15.85 1.69
N PHE A 237 1.26 16.13 0.59
CA PHE A 237 1.14 15.22 -0.55
C PHE A 237 2.42 15.10 -1.38
N TYR A 238 3.33 16.07 -1.30
CA TYR A 238 4.48 16.15 -2.20
C TYR A 238 5.82 16.26 -1.48
N GLU A 239 5.82 16.53 -0.16
CA GLU A 239 7.06 16.77 0.60
C GLU A 239 8.06 15.64 0.45
N ARG A 240 7.62 14.38 0.66
CA ARG A 240 8.48 13.22 0.54
C ARG A 240 9.00 13.03 -0.88
N LEU A 241 8.16 13.26 -1.89
CA LEU A 241 8.51 13.13 -3.30
C LEU A 241 9.62 14.13 -3.65
N ILE A 242 9.43 15.38 -3.27
CA ILE A 242 10.37 16.47 -3.55
C ILE A 242 11.68 16.28 -2.78
N LYS A 243 11.58 16.01 -1.49
CA LYS A 243 12.73 15.97 -0.57
C LYS A 243 13.54 14.69 -0.70
N VAL A 244 12.86 13.54 -0.69
CA VAL A 244 13.52 12.23 -0.61
C VAL A 244 13.79 11.66 -1.99
N TYR A 245 12.77 11.57 -2.85
CA TYR A 245 12.91 10.90 -4.14
C TYR A 245 13.58 11.78 -5.19
N GLU A 246 13.35 13.08 -5.15
CA GLU A 246 14.02 14.03 -6.07
C GLU A 246 15.20 14.78 -5.45
N ASN A 247 15.60 14.37 -4.22
CA ASN A 247 16.83 14.81 -3.54
C ASN A 247 16.97 16.34 -3.44
N ASN A 248 15.91 17.03 -2.99
CA ASN A 248 15.98 18.47 -2.76
C ASN A 248 16.07 18.81 -1.26
N ASP A 249 16.71 19.92 -0.90
CA ASP A 249 16.64 20.50 0.44
C ASP A 249 15.34 21.30 0.58
N LEU A 250 14.29 20.67 1.10
CA LEU A 250 13.00 21.30 1.34
C LEU A 250 12.86 21.68 2.81
N ARG A 251 12.51 22.93 3.07
CA ARG A 251 12.32 23.49 4.42
C ARG A 251 11.13 24.42 4.46
N VAL A 252 10.41 24.40 5.57
CA VAL A 252 9.38 25.38 5.87
C VAL A 252 9.90 26.35 6.94
N LYS A 253 9.90 27.66 6.65
CA LYS A 253 10.31 28.72 7.58
C LYS A 253 9.29 29.85 7.56
N ASN A 254 8.82 30.25 8.72
CA ASN A 254 7.86 31.34 8.87
C ASN A 254 6.64 31.25 7.95
N GLY A 255 6.11 30.02 7.77
CA GLY A 255 4.97 29.75 6.91
C GLY A 255 5.26 29.78 5.40
N ALA A 256 6.52 29.94 4.97
CA ALA A 256 6.93 29.87 3.56
C ALA A 256 7.75 28.61 3.28
N ILE A 257 7.55 28.04 2.09
CA ILE A 257 8.26 26.85 1.59
C ILE A 257 9.53 27.32 0.88
N TYR A 258 10.64 26.63 1.15
CA TYR A 258 11.94 26.85 0.50
C TYR A 258 12.45 25.52 -0.07
N ILE A 259 12.89 25.54 -1.33
CA ILE A 259 13.51 24.41 -2.00
C ILE A 259 14.91 24.84 -2.46
N ASN A 260 15.93 24.11 -2.01
CA ASN A 260 17.34 24.38 -2.31
C ASN A 260 17.77 25.84 -1.95
N GLY A 261 17.16 26.40 -0.89
CA GLY A 261 17.45 27.75 -0.39
C GLY A 261 16.61 28.86 -1.02
N GLU A 262 15.85 28.62 -2.06
CA GLU A 262 14.98 29.58 -2.73
C GLU A 262 13.52 29.42 -2.29
N LYS A 263 12.80 30.54 -2.14
CA LYS A 263 11.35 30.51 -1.84
C LYS A 263 10.62 29.89 -3.02
N ALA A 264 9.80 28.87 -2.77
CA ALA A 264 9.06 28.15 -3.79
C ALA A 264 7.55 28.24 -3.53
N GLU A 265 6.78 28.58 -4.57
CA GLU A 265 5.32 28.59 -4.59
C GLU A 265 4.77 27.49 -5.55
N SER A 266 5.67 26.82 -6.25
CA SER A 266 5.37 25.70 -7.13
C SER A 266 6.57 24.75 -7.23
N TYR A 267 6.33 23.53 -7.74
CA TYR A 267 7.38 22.57 -8.03
C TYR A 267 7.07 21.80 -9.32
N THR A 268 8.09 21.64 -10.17
CA THR A 268 8.03 20.84 -11.39
C THR A 268 8.71 19.48 -11.15
N PHE A 269 7.98 18.40 -11.31
CA PHE A 269 8.50 17.05 -11.07
C PHE A 269 9.50 16.60 -12.14
N LYS A 270 10.57 15.91 -11.72
CA LYS A 270 11.65 15.46 -12.59
C LYS A 270 11.44 14.03 -13.11
N MET A 271 10.54 13.27 -12.50
CA MET A 271 10.23 11.88 -12.88
C MET A 271 8.73 11.59 -12.81
N ASP A 272 8.32 10.47 -13.40
CA ASP A 272 6.97 9.94 -13.32
C ASP A 272 6.74 9.19 -11.99
N TYR A 273 5.49 9.21 -11.53
CA TYR A 273 5.05 8.49 -10.33
C TYR A 273 3.85 7.60 -10.65
N TYR A 274 3.74 6.50 -9.92
CA TYR A 274 2.71 5.48 -10.15
C TYR A 274 1.99 5.14 -8.84
N TRP A 275 0.70 4.84 -8.93
CA TRP A 275 -0.06 4.37 -7.76
C TRP A 275 -0.22 2.86 -7.80
N MET A 276 0.32 2.19 -6.80
CA MET A 276 0.40 0.73 -6.73
C MET A 276 -0.52 0.21 -5.62
N MET A 277 -1.39 -0.75 -5.95
CA MET A 277 -2.25 -1.41 -4.95
C MET A 277 -2.17 -2.93 -5.09
N GLY A 278 -2.28 -3.63 -3.94
CA GLY A 278 -2.39 -5.09 -3.93
C GLY A 278 -3.79 -5.57 -4.30
N ASP A 279 -3.88 -6.73 -4.92
CA ASP A 279 -5.17 -7.33 -5.28
C ASP A 279 -5.94 -7.82 -4.05
N ASN A 280 -5.28 -8.21 -2.95
CA ASN A 280 -5.91 -8.40 -1.64
C ASN A 280 -5.92 -7.07 -0.88
N ARG A 281 -6.99 -6.28 -1.08
CA ARG A 281 -7.08 -4.86 -0.74
C ARG A 281 -6.79 -4.54 0.72
N GLN A 282 -7.31 -5.30 1.66
CA GLN A 282 -7.15 -5.02 3.08
C GLN A 282 -5.94 -5.73 3.70
N ASN A 283 -5.35 -6.69 2.99
CA ASN A 283 -4.11 -7.37 3.41
C ASN A 283 -2.91 -6.92 2.55
N SER A 284 -2.86 -5.66 2.19
CA SER A 284 -1.80 -5.11 1.35
C SER A 284 -1.26 -3.83 1.93
N ALA A 285 0.02 -3.84 2.27
CA ALA A 285 0.80 -2.63 2.38
C ALA A 285 1.07 -2.12 0.96
N ASP A 286 0.55 -0.92 0.59
CA ASP A 286 0.60 -0.36 -0.76
C ASP A 286 0.57 1.18 -0.76
N SER A 287 0.38 1.81 -1.91
CA SER A 287 0.46 3.27 -2.06
C SER A 287 -0.50 4.06 -1.16
N ARG A 288 -1.56 3.44 -0.64
CA ARG A 288 -2.44 4.07 0.35
C ARG A 288 -1.70 4.39 1.67
N PHE A 289 -0.58 3.70 1.94
CA PHE A 289 0.22 3.85 3.16
C PHE A 289 1.50 4.65 2.92
N TRP A 290 2.22 4.44 1.81
CA TRP A 290 3.49 5.11 1.55
C TRP A 290 3.48 6.12 0.39
N GLY A 291 2.34 6.28 -0.29
CA GLY A 291 2.19 7.23 -1.39
C GLY A 291 2.64 6.68 -2.76
N PRO A 292 2.80 7.57 -3.74
CA PRO A 292 3.18 7.20 -5.10
C PRO A 292 4.57 6.57 -5.18
N VAL A 293 4.74 5.60 -6.06
CA VAL A 293 6.02 4.94 -6.35
C VAL A 293 6.73 5.69 -7.46
N PRO A 294 7.95 6.22 -7.23
CA PRO A 294 8.68 6.94 -8.26
C PRO A 294 9.24 6.01 -9.35
N GLU A 295 9.41 6.55 -10.53
CA GLU A 295 9.88 5.83 -11.73
C GLU A 295 11.21 5.09 -11.51
N ASP A 296 12.13 5.67 -10.77
CA ASP A 296 13.45 5.09 -10.49
C ASP A 296 13.41 3.88 -9.55
N HIS A 297 12.28 3.61 -8.89
CA HIS A 297 12.05 2.41 -8.08
C HIS A 297 11.46 1.25 -8.88
N ILE A 298 10.97 1.48 -10.10
CA ILE A 298 10.38 0.43 -10.93
C ILE A 298 11.49 -0.52 -11.41
N VAL A 299 11.38 -1.81 -11.08
CA VAL A 299 12.26 -2.88 -11.60
C VAL A 299 11.76 -3.37 -12.95
N GLY A 300 10.46 -3.59 -13.08
CA GLY A 300 9.86 -4.02 -14.35
C GLY A 300 8.52 -4.73 -14.19
N ARG A 301 8.06 -5.32 -15.30
CA ARG A 301 6.84 -6.14 -15.36
C ARG A 301 7.20 -7.61 -15.48
N PRO A 302 6.62 -8.51 -14.67
CA PRO A 302 6.76 -9.94 -14.92
C PRO A 302 6.05 -10.29 -16.23
N VAL A 303 6.71 -11.01 -17.11
CA VAL A 303 6.16 -11.36 -18.42
C VAL A 303 5.75 -12.83 -18.52
N PHE A 304 6.31 -13.69 -17.66
CA PHE A 304 6.20 -15.13 -17.81
C PHE A 304 6.22 -15.85 -16.46
N ILE A 305 5.33 -16.84 -16.28
CA ILE A 305 5.28 -17.70 -15.11
C ILE A 305 6.00 -19.00 -15.44
N TRP A 306 7.20 -19.20 -14.89
CA TRP A 306 7.96 -20.44 -15.12
C TRP A 306 7.69 -21.49 -14.05
N LEU A 307 7.32 -21.10 -12.82
CA LEU A 307 6.99 -22.01 -11.72
C LEU A 307 5.78 -21.50 -10.96
N SER A 308 4.82 -22.37 -10.70
CA SER A 308 3.67 -22.11 -9.84
C SER A 308 3.45 -23.28 -8.89
N LEU A 309 3.49 -22.99 -7.58
CA LEU A 309 3.32 -23.96 -6.51
C LEU A 309 2.02 -23.73 -5.77
N ASP A 310 1.34 -24.78 -5.38
CA ASP A 310 0.21 -24.70 -4.46
C ASP A 310 0.74 -24.54 -3.04
N LYS A 311 0.39 -23.40 -2.38
CA LYS A 311 0.89 -23.08 -1.05
C LYS A 311 0.32 -24.00 0.03
N ASP A 312 -0.87 -24.54 -0.18
CA ASP A 312 -1.56 -25.43 0.76
C ASP A 312 -1.06 -26.88 0.73
N LYS A 313 -0.08 -27.21 -0.13
CA LYS A 313 0.46 -28.55 -0.30
C LYS A 313 1.95 -28.61 0.01
N ASN A 314 2.41 -29.73 0.60
CA ASN A 314 3.82 -29.98 0.83
C ASN A 314 4.51 -30.55 -0.42
N PHE A 315 5.86 -30.42 -0.48
CA PHE A 315 6.64 -31.08 -1.52
C PHE A 315 6.42 -32.61 -1.45
N GLY A 316 6.16 -33.22 -2.61
CA GLY A 316 5.82 -34.64 -2.72
C GLY A 316 4.31 -34.93 -2.78
N GLN A 317 3.44 -34.00 -2.41
CA GLN A 317 2.00 -34.17 -2.58
C GLN A 317 1.59 -33.92 -4.04
N PHE A 318 0.67 -34.75 -4.55
CA PHE A 318 0.12 -34.61 -5.90
C PHE A 318 -0.56 -33.24 -6.05
N GLY A 319 -0.23 -32.53 -7.13
CA GLY A 319 -0.75 -31.19 -7.42
C GLY A 319 -0.07 -30.05 -6.65
N LYS A 320 1.10 -30.28 -5.99
CA LYS A 320 1.95 -29.21 -5.47
C LYS A 320 2.40 -28.28 -6.60
N ILE A 321 2.75 -28.84 -7.75
CA ILE A 321 3.09 -28.07 -8.95
C ILE A 321 1.80 -27.81 -9.73
N ARG A 322 1.48 -26.55 -9.96
CA ARG A 322 0.30 -26.11 -10.75
C ARG A 322 0.68 -25.98 -12.22
N TRP A 323 0.72 -27.12 -12.91
CA TRP A 323 1.10 -27.20 -14.32
C TRP A 323 0.20 -26.35 -15.22
N ASP A 324 -1.07 -26.20 -14.86
CA ASP A 324 -2.05 -25.35 -15.55
C ASP A 324 -1.70 -23.86 -15.55
N ARG A 325 -0.84 -23.42 -14.63
CA ARG A 325 -0.38 -22.04 -14.47
C ARG A 325 1.02 -21.79 -15.00
N MET A 326 1.79 -22.84 -15.22
CA MET A 326 3.18 -22.71 -15.69
C MET A 326 3.25 -22.44 -17.19
N PHE A 327 4.35 -21.81 -17.61
CA PHE A 327 4.64 -21.48 -19.01
C PHE A 327 3.58 -20.59 -19.68
N ARG A 328 2.94 -19.74 -18.88
CA ARG A 328 1.93 -18.78 -19.36
C ARG A 328 2.42 -17.32 -19.21
N SER A 329 1.92 -16.47 -20.09
CA SER A 329 2.12 -15.02 -19.97
C SER A 329 1.33 -14.50 -18.77
N VAL A 330 1.93 -13.57 -18.00
CA VAL A 330 1.27 -12.88 -16.90
C VAL A 330 0.09 -12.03 -17.38
N LYS A 331 0.10 -11.52 -18.62
CA LYS A 331 -1.02 -10.77 -19.21
C LYS A 331 -2.36 -11.52 -19.22
N ASN A 332 -2.34 -12.84 -19.15
CA ASN A 332 -3.55 -13.67 -19.12
C ASN A 332 -4.23 -13.73 -17.73
N TYR A 333 -3.68 -13.03 -16.74
CA TYR A 333 -4.21 -12.95 -15.37
C TYR A 333 -4.71 -11.54 -14.99
N ASN A 334 -4.81 -10.65 -15.98
CA ASN A 334 -5.38 -9.30 -15.83
C ASN A 334 -6.87 -9.27 -16.12
#